data_105cfdc6f4dfffef452df36c3e61ddad
#
_entry.id   105cfdc6f4dfffef452df36c3e61ddad
#
_cell.length_a   1.000
_cell.length_b   1.000
_cell.length_c   1.000
_cell.angle_alpha   90.00
_cell.angle_beta   90.00
_cell.angle_gamma   90.00
#
_symmetry.space_group_name_H-M   'P 1'
#
loop_
_entity.id
_entity.type
_entity.pdbx_description
1 polymer ?
#
loop_
_entity_poly.entity_id
_entity_poly.type
_entity_poly.pdbx_seq_one_letter_code
_entity_poly.pdbx_strand_id
1 'polypeptide(L)'
;MSSSVAKPIIKQIKDRQDALDFFEHVSLPKEDEKTQEIIMNFPTVYIHNWQESGDFEVYVGESNDIFKRTRQHYDAASDNSKWQSKLLEKDASLFIIGHEHFNKSLTLDIENRLMHYMMSVERVKRVYNLRDNPQTSYYPMEELDEIFSKIWRGLRKENKELFPTESVIKDSAIYKASPLHKLTKKQEKARELIIQKVSDAL
;
A
#
# COMPACT_ATOMS: atom_id res chain seq x y z
N MET A 1 15.91 5.65 -25.49
CA MET A 1 16.15 4.39 -24.75
C MET A 1 15.26 4.44 -23.52
N SER A 2 14.20 3.65 -23.47
CA SER A 2 13.35 3.57 -22.28
C SER A 2 14.17 2.87 -21.20
N SER A 3 14.67 3.60 -20.20
CA SER A 3 15.23 2.99 -19.00
C SER A 3 14.08 2.27 -18.31
N SER A 4 14.10 0.95 -18.29
CA SER A 4 13.10 0.21 -17.54
C SER A 4 13.28 0.55 -16.07
N VAL A 5 12.26 1.09 -15.44
CA VAL A 5 12.23 1.34 -13.99
C VAL A 5 12.63 0.05 -13.25
N ALA A 6 13.46 0.17 -12.22
CA ALA A 6 13.93 -0.95 -11.42
C ALA A 6 12.76 -1.76 -10.81
N LYS A 7 13.05 -2.98 -10.39
CA LYS A 7 12.05 -3.82 -9.71
C LYS A 7 11.96 -3.41 -8.24
N PRO A 8 10.75 -3.35 -7.67
CA PRO A 8 10.59 -3.14 -6.25
C PRO A 8 11.12 -4.35 -5.47
N ILE A 9 11.62 -4.10 -4.29
CA ILE A 9 11.93 -5.11 -3.29
C ILE A 9 10.67 -5.32 -2.46
N ILE A 10 10.23 -6.57 -2.32
CA ILE A 10 9.09 -6.94 -1.49
C ILE A 10 9.54 -8.04 -0.54
N LYS A 11 9.39 -7.78 0.76
CA LYS A 11 9.68 -8.75 1.83
C LYS A 11 8.40 -9.02 2.59
N GLN A 12 8.08 -10.31 2.76
CA GLN A 12 7.00 -10.75 3.63
C GLN A 12 7.60 -11.34 4.91
N ILE A 13 7.14 -10.85 6.04
CA ILE A 13 7.40 -11.37 7.38
C ILE A 13 6.09 -11.97 7.85
N LYS A 14 6.10 -13.28 8.18
CA LYS A 14 4.87 -14.08 8.36
C LYS A 14 4.44 -14.25 9.80
N ASP A 15 5.32 -14.01 10.75
CA ASP A 15 4.97 -14.15 12.15
C ASP A 15 5.66 -13.09 13.03
N ARG A 16 5.19 -13.05 14.29
CA ARG A 16 5.70 -12.08 15.27
C ARG A 16 7.18 -12.31 15.59
N GLN A 17 7.61 -13.56 15.70
CA GLN A 17 9.00 -13.85 16.07
C GLN A 17 9.95 -13.40 14.97
N ASP A 18 9.63 -13.73 13.73
CA ASP A 18 10.38 -13.26 12.55
C ASP A 18 10.43 -11.73 12.51
N ALA A 19 9.33 -11.06 12.86
CA ALA A 19 9.28 -9.60 12.91
C ALA A 19 10.19 -9.04 14.01
N LEU A 20 10.15 -9.59 15.22
CA LEU A 20 10.99 -9.17 16.32
C LEU A 20 12.46 -9.42 16.00
N ASP A 21 12.81 -10.60 15.50
CA ASP A 21 14.18 -10.95 15.11
C ASP A 21 14.70 -10.02 14.01
N PHE A 22 13.85 -9.69 13.03
CA PHE A 22 14.16 -8.73 11.99
C PHE A 22 14.46 -7.33 12.56
N PHE A 23 13.67 -6.87 13.53
CA PHE A 23 13.84 -5.54 14.13
C PHE A 23 14.93 -5.47 15.18
N GLU A 24 15.20 -6.53 15.92
CA GLU A 24 16.28 -6.58 16.92
C GLU A 24 17.66 -6.63 16.27
N HIS A 25 17.82 -7.41 15.24
CA HIS A 25 19.11 -7.59 14.59
C HIS A 25 19.43 -6.53 13.53
N VAL A 26 18.45 -5.67 13.18
CA VAL A 26 18.61 -4.60 12.18
C VAL A 26 19.33 -5.11 10.92
N SER A 27 19.14 -6.36 10.58
CA SER A 27 19.77 -7.00 9.43
C SER A 27 18.76 -7.90 8.73
N LEU A 28 18.88 -7.97 7.42
CA LEU A 28 18.19 -8.93 6.59
C LEU A 28 19.12 -10.13 6.37
N PRO A 29 19.11 -11.14 7.25
CA PRO A 29 20.00 -12.29 7.07
C PRO A 29 19.70 -12.92 5.71
N LYS A 30 20.74 -13.18 4.91
CA LYS A 30 20.70 -13.79 3.58
C LYS A 30 20.27 -12.88 2.41
N GLU A 31 20.16 -11.56 2.62
CA GLU A 31 19.86 -10.64 1.52
C GLU A 31 21.16 -10.04 0.98
N ASP A 32 21.12 -9.66 -0.31
CA ASP A 32 22.24 -8.93 -0.92
C ASP A 32 22.35 -7.50 -0.36
N GLU A 33 23.55 -6.93 -0.46
CA GLU A 33 23.87 -5.60 0.08
C GLU A 33 22.92 -4.50 -0.46
N LYS A 34 22.53 -4.58 -1.75
CA LYS A 34 21.62 -3.61 -2.36
C LYS A 34 20.23 -3.68 -1.74
N THR A 35 19.72 -4.86 -1.48
CA THR A 35 18.42 -5.06 -0.81
C THR A 35 18.46 -4.50 0.60
N GLN A 36 19.55 -4.76 1.35
CA GLN A 36 19.73 -4.20 2.69
C GLN A 36 19.77 -2.69 2.65
N GLU A 37 20.59 -2.10 1.76
CA GLU A 37 20.72 -0.65 1.61
C GLU A 37 19.37 0.01 1.35
N ILE A 38 18.56 -0.54 0.41
CA ILE A 38 17.28 0.05 0.04
C ILE A 38 16.27 -0.02 1.20
N ILE A 39 16.18 -1.14 1.90
CA ILE A 39 15.24 -1.28 3.02
C ILE A 39 15.66 -0.44 4.23
N MET A 40 16.95 -0.27 4.48
CA MET A 40 17.46 0.41 5.67
C MET A 40 17.60 1.92 5.49
N ASN A 41 17.97 2.39 4.30
CA ASN A 41 18.38 3.77 4.08
C ASN A 41 17.40 4.59 3.23
N PHE A 42 16.43 3.94 2.58
CA PHE A 42 15.41 4.63 1.80
C PHE A 42 14.05 4.61 2.51
N PRO A 43 13.18 5.58 2.22
CA PRO A 43 11.78 5.49 2.65
C PRO A 43 11.16 4.21 2.14
N THR A 44 10.28 3.61 2.92
CA THR A 44 9.59 2.37 2.59
C THR A 44 8.08 2.54 2.72
N VAL A 45 7.33 1.71 2.00
CA VAL A 45 5.90 1.52 2.22
C VAL A 45 5.69 0.13 2.80
N TYR A 46 4.72 -0.04 3.67
CA TYR A 46 4.48 -1.32 4.32
C TYR A 46 2.99 -1.58 4.50
N ILE A 47 2.65 -2.89 4.58
CA ILE A 47 1.27 -3.34 4.78
C ILE A 47 1.28 -4.38 5.89
N HIS A 48 0.68 -4.05 7.04
CA HIS A 48 0.28 -5.05 8.01
C HIS A 48 -1.06 -5.64 7.59
N ASN A 49 -1.22 -6.94 7.71
CA ASN A 49 -2.47 -7.61 7.44
C ASN A 49 -2.69 -8.79 8.39
N TRP A 50 -3.93 -9.11 8.65
CA TRP A 50 -4.37 -10.27 9.43
C TRP A 50 -5.74 -10.73 8.92
N GLN A 51 -6.13 -11.94 9.28
CA GLN A 51 -7.43 -12.47 8.92
C GLN A 51 -8.39 -12.38 10.11
N GLU A 52 -9.62 -11.98 9.83
CA GLU A 52 -10.73 -12.02 10.78
C GLU A 52 -11.97 -12.62 10.08
N SER A 53 -12.45 -13.76 10.61
CA SER A 53 -13.61 -14.48 10.05
C SER A 53 -13.47 -14.86 8.57
N GLY A 54 -12.24 -15.11 8.12
CA GLY A 54 -11.94 -15.51 6.75
C GLY A 54 -11.70 -14.35 5.77
N ASP A 55 -11.92 -13.11 6.19
CA ASP A 55 -11.61 -11.91 5.41
C ASP A 55 -10.36 -11.21 5.97
N PHE A 56 -9.84 -10.25 5.19
CA PHE A 56 -8.65 -9.51 5.59
C PHE A 56 -9.00 -8.14 6.19
N GLU A 57 -8.22 -7.76 7.17
CA GLU A 57 -8.09 -6.37 7.61
C GLU A 57 -6.63 -5.93 7.40
N VAL A 58 -6.43 -4.68 7.02
CA VAL A 58 -5.12 -4.17 6.65
C VAL A 58 -4.83 -2.79 7.22
N TYR A 59 -3.57 -2.53 7.48
CA TYR A 59 -3.03 -1.20 7.74
C TYR A 59 -1.94 -0.92 6.70
N VAL A 60 -2.07 0.14 5.94
CA VAL A 60 -1.06 0.61 4.98
C VAL A 60 -0.34 1.81 5.59
N GLY A 61 0.97 1.85 5.48
CA GLY A 61 1.76 2.96 5.99
C GLY A 61 3.04 3.18 5.20
N GLU A 62 3.63 4.35 5.39
CA GLU A 62 4.96 4.68 4.88
C GLU A 62 5.89 5.12 6.01
N SER A 63 7.19 4.96 5.84
CA SER A 63 8.16 5.38 6.84
C SER A 63 9.53 5.67 6.22
N ASN A 64 10.22 6.67 6.76
CA ASN A 64 11.63 6.88 6.49
C ASN A 64 12.54 5.90 7.27
N ASP A 65 11.99 5.24 8.29
CA ASP A 65 12.67 4.26 9.13
C ASP A 65 11.67 3.17 9.49
N ILE A 66 11.67 2.10 8.71
CA ILE A 66 10.73 0.99 8.86
C ILE A 66 10.94 0.24 10.19
N PHE A 67 12.18 0.12 10.66
CA PHE A 67 12.50 -0.59 11.90
C PHE A 67 11.90 0.14 13.11
N LYS A 68 12.19 1.43 13.23
CA LYS A 68 11.65 2.27 14.30
C LYS A 68 10.12 2.30 14.25
N ARG A 69 9.54 2.46 13.06
CA ARG A 69 8.09 2.55 12.89
C ARG A 69 7.39 1.27 13.28
N THR A 70 7.89 0.13 12.85
CA THR A 70 7.27 -1.16 13.17
C THR A 70 7.45 -1.52 14.63
N ARG A 71 8.61 -1.24 15.22
CA ARG A 71 8.79 -1.38 16.68
C ARG A 71 7.73 -0.59 17.45
N GLN A 72 7.49 0.68 17.08
CA GLN A 72 6.42 1.50 17.69
C GLN A 72 5.03 0.85 17.58
N HIS A 73 4.73 0.17 16.47
CA HIS A 73 3.47 -0.53 16.31
C HIS A 73 3.38 -1.75 17.24
N TYR A 74 4.45 -2.54 17.36
CA TYR A 74 4.47 -3.70 18.24
C TYR A 74 4.47 -3.30 19.73
N ASP A 75 5.16 -2.23 20.10
CA ASP A 75 5.11 -1.68 21.47
C ASP A 75 3.69 -1.22 21.84
N ALA A 76 2.97 -0.65 20.89
CA ALA A 76 1.58 -0.24 21.06
C ALA A 76 0.57 -1.42 21.03
N ALA A 77 0.98 -2.61 20.64
CA ALA A 77 0.11 -3.78 20.48
C ALA A 77 -0.40 -4.33 21.83
N SER A 78 0.21 -3.96 22.95
CA SER A 78 -0.29 -4.30 24.30
C SER A 78 -1.60 -3.58 24.67
N ASP A 79 -1.95 -2.51 23.96
CA ASP A 79 -3.22 -1.79 24.13
C ASP A 79 -4.32 -2.43 23.27
N ASN A 80 -5.12 -3.30 23.87
CA ASN A 80 -6.20 -4.03 23.21
C ASN A 80 -7.30 -3.15 22.58
N SER A 81 -7.30 -1.85 22.87
CA SER A 81 -8.27 -0.91 22.27
C SER A 81 -7.90 -0.47 20.85
N LYS A 82 -6.70 -0.80 20.39
CA LYS A 82 -6.15 -0.33 19.11
C LYS A 82 -5.95 -1.50 18.12
N TRP A 83 -5.96 -1.18 16.85
CA TRP A 83 -5.70 -2.17 15.79
C TRP A 83 -4.34 -2.87 15.93
N GLN A 84 -3.38 -2.22 16.59
CA GLN A 84 -2.05 -2.80 16.82
C GLN A 84 -2.09 -4.10 17.61
N SER A 85 -3.10 -4.32 18.48
CA SER A 85 -3.27 -5.60 19.17
C SER A 85 -3.42 -6.78 18.21
N LYS A 86 -3.96 -6.54 17.00
CA LYS A 86 -4.09 -7.54 15.94
C LYS A 86 -2.77 -8.02 15.38
N LEU A 87 -1.67 -7.28 15.56
CA LEU A 87 -0.32 -7.70 15.17
C LEU A 87 0.19 -8.90 15.99
N LEU A 88 -0.46 -9.21 17.10
CA LEU A 88 -0.16 -10.37 17.94
C LEU A 88 -0.92 -11.63 17.53
N GLU A 89 -1.85 -11.51 16.60
CA GLU A 89 -2.63 -12.63 16.06
C GLU A 89 -1.71 -13.55 15.24
N LYS A 90 -2.01 -14.85 15.26
CA LYS A 90 -1.21 -15.89 14.61
C LYS A 90 -1.10 -15.70 13.09
N ASP A 91 -2.15 -15.15 12.47
CA ASP A 91 -2.23 -14.97 11.02
C ASP A 91 -1.80 -13.55 10.57
N ALA A 92 -1.26 -12.75 11.49
CA ALA A 92 -0.73 -11.43 11.16
C ALA A 92 0.56 -11.56 10.35
N SER A 93 0.68 -10.76 9.30
CA SER A 93 1.91 -10.66 8.52
C SER A 93 2.21 -9.21 8.11
N LEU A 94 3.45 -8.97 7.71
CA LEU A 94 3.95 -7.67 7.30
C LEU A 94 4.59 -7.79 5.92
N PHE A 95 4.15 -6.98 4.97
CA PHE A 95 4.87 -6.73 3.72
C PHE A 95 5.65 -5.43 3.85
N ILE A 96 6.94 -5.45 3.53
CA ILE A 96 7.81 -4.28 3.41
C ILE A 96 8.14 -4.10 1.94
N ILE A 97 7.97 -2.89 1.45
CA ILE A 97 8.15 -2.53 0.06
C ILE A 97 9.21 -1.44 -0.03
N GLY A 98 10.31 -1.73 -0.70
CA GLY A 98 11.40 -0.79 -0.98
C GLY A 98 11.60 -0.58 -2.48
N HIS A 99 12.14 0.57 -2.86
CA HIS A 99 12.51 0.89 -4.23
C HIS A 99 13.60 1.95 -4.25
N GLU A 100 14.56 1.86 -5.17
CA GLU A 100 15.67 2.81 -5.28
C GLU A 100 15.25 4.25 -5.60
N HIS A 101 14.05 4.45 -6.17
CA HIS A 101 13.49 5.77 -6.46
C HIS A 101 12.60 6.30 -5.32
N PHE A 102 12.45 5.56 -4.23
CA PHE A 102 11.59 6.00 -3.15
C PHE A 102 12.18 7.23 -2.45
N ASN A 103 11.35 8.26 -2.40
CA ASN A 103 11.51 9.43 -1.57
C ASN A 103 10.18 9.68 -0.85
N LYS A 104 10.16 10.61 0.08
CA LYS A 104 8.97 10.88 0.90
C LYS A 104 7.71 11.18 0.09
N SER A 105 7.83 11.93 -1.00
CA SER A 105 6.69 12.27 -1.87
C SER A 105 6.13 11.03 -2.57
N LEU A 106 7.02 10.25 -3.18
CA LEU A 106 6.61 9.04 -3.91
C LEU A 106 6.02 7.98 -2.98
N THR A 107 6.58 7.80 -1.78
CA THR A 107 6.03 6.82 -0.81
C THR A 107 4.65 7.21 -0.32
N LEU A 108 4.36 8.51 -0.13
CA LEU A 108 3.01 8.99 0.21
C LEU A 108 2.00 8.69 -0.91
N ASP A 109 2.39 8.87 -2.18
CA ASP A 109 1.51 8.57 -3.31
C ASP A 109 1.28 7.06 -3.49
N ILE A 110 2.33 6.24 -3.28
CA ILE A 110 2.23 4.78 -3.29
C ILE A 110 1.34 4.30 -2.13
N GLU A 111 1.53 4.82 -0.90
CA GLU A 111 0.69 4.53 0.26
C GLU A 111 -0.78 4.81 -0.04
N ASN A 112 -1.08 6.02 -0.52
CA ASN A 112 -2.43 6.44 -0.86
C ASN A 112 -3.05 5.52 -1.92
N ARG A 113 -2.32 5.20 -2.98
CA ARG A 113 -2.79 4.31 -4.04
C ARG A 113 -3.04 2.89 -3.54
N LEU A 114 -2.17 2.37 -2.67
CA LEU A 114 -2.35 1.08 -2.03
C LEU A 114 -3.61 1.06 -1.15
N MET A 115 -3.87 2.11 -0.37
CA MET A 115 -5.10 2.19 0.42
C MET A 115 -6.35 2.09 -0.45
N HIS A 116 -6.41 2.83 -1.56
CA HIS A 116 -7.55 2.76 -2.50
C HIS A 116 -7.69 1.38 -3.16
N TYR A 117 -6.57 0.75 -3.52
CA TYR A 117 -6.59 -0.61 -4.07
C TYR A 117 -7.08 -1.60 -3.01
N MET A 118 -6.59 -1.52 -1.77
CA MET A 118 -7.03 -2.39 -0.68
C MET A 118 -8.52 -2.24 -0.37
N MET A 119 -9.05 -1.01 -0.34
CA MET A 119 -10.49 -0.79 -0.21
C MET A 119 -11.30 -1.41 -1.34
N SER A 120 -10.70 -1.62 -2.49
CA SER A 120 -11.35 -2.19 -3.68
C SER A 120 -11.25 -3.72 -3.76
N VAL A 121 -10.53 -4.37 -2.85
CA VAL A 121 -10.44 -5.83 -2.73
C VAL A 121 -11.67 -6.34 -1.97
N GLU A 122 -12.47 -7.21 -2.59
CA GLU A 122 -13.72 -7.75 -1.99
C GLU A 122 -13.48 -8.40 -0.62
N ARG A 123 -12.37 -9.11 -0.46
CA ARG A 123 -11.99 -9.79 0.78
C ARG A 123 -11.32 -8.90 1.82
N VAL A 124 -11.11 -7.62 1.55
CA VAL A 124 -10.62 -6.64 2.52
C VAL A 124 -11.81 -5.91 3.13
N LYS A 125 -12.10 -6.17 4.39
CA LYS A 125 -13.25 -5.56 5.09
C LYS A 125 -12.90 -4.23 5.76
N ARG A 126 -11.63 -4.02 6.07
CA ARG A 126 -11.20 -2.78 6.73
C ARG A 126 -9.79 -2.38 6.35
N VAL A 127 -9.63 -1.09 6.07
CA VAL A 127 -8.33 -0.41 5.92
C VAL A 127 -8.23 0.62 7.05
N TYR A 128 -7.21 0.52 7.89
CA TYR A 128 -7.13 1.30 9.15
C TYR A 128 -6.50 2.67 9.00
N ASN A 129 -5.62 2.89 8.04
CA ASN A 129 -4.96 4.18 7.87
C ASN A 129 -5.53 4.91 6.65
N LEU A 130 -6.71 5.48 6.82
CA LEU A 130 -7.31 6.35 5.81
C LEU A 130 -6.85 7.78 6.08
N ARG A 131 -5.77 8.20 5.46
CA ARG A 131 -5.34 9.61 5.46
C ARG A 131 -5.70 10.21 4.12
N ASP A 132 -6.27 11.41 4.15
CA ASP A 132 -6.33 12.22 2.94
C ASP A 132 -4.90 12.66 2.59
N ASN A 133 -4.43 12.21 1.43
CA ASN A 133 -3.19 12.76 0.88
C ASN A 133 -3.54 14.07 0.17
N PRO A 134 -3.15 15.24 0.70
CA PRO A 134 -3.43 16.53 0.06
C PRO A 134 -2.62 16.73 -1.23
N GLN A 135 -1.69 15.82 -1.53
CA GLN A 135 -0.89 15.89 -2.74
C GLN A 135 -1.74 15.47 -3.94
N THR A 136 -1.96 16.39 -4.86
CA THR A 136 -2.86 16.20 -6.01
C THR A 136 -2.17 15.59 -7.23
N SER A 137 -0.84 15.66 -7.29
CA SER A 137 -0.08 15.07 -8.41
C SER A 137 1.40 14.87 -8.06
N TYR A 138 1.90 13.67 -8.34
CA TYR A 138 3.33 13.39 -8.39
C TYR A 138 3.82 13.57 -9.84
N TYR A 139 4.97 14.20 -10.00
CA TYR A 139 5.62 14.30 -11.30
C TYR A 139 6.97 13.57 -11.25
N PRO A 140 7.22 12.60 -12.16
CA PRO A 140 6.42 12.17 -13.33
C PRO A 140 5.40 11.05 -12.99
N MET A 141 4.16 11.23 -13.40
CA MET A 141 3.07 10.26 -13.18
C MET A 141 3.29 8.90 -13.85
N GLU A 142 3.93 8.89 -15.02
CA GLU A 142 4.21 7.63 -15.75
C GLU A 142 5.16 6.73 -14.95
N GLU A 143 6.14 7.30 -14.28
CA GLU A 143 7.06 6.56 -13.41
C GLU A 143 6.34 5.98 -12.20
N LEU A 144 5.47 6.77 -11.55
CA LEU A 144 4.63 6.30 -10.45
C LEU A 144 3.75 5.12 -10.89
N ASP A 145 3.10 5.22 -12.07
CA ASP A 145 2.23 4.17 -12.60
C ASP A 145 3.01 2.87 -12.85
N GLU A 146 4.21 2.96 -13.40
CA GLU A 146 5.07 1.80 -13.67
C GLU A 146 5.57 1.15 -12.36
N ILE A 147 6.09 1.95 -11.43
CA ILE A 147 6.55 1.47 -10.12
C ILE A 147 5.39 0.79 -9.38
N PHE A 148 4.23 1.44 -9.31
CA PHE A 148 3.07 0.90 -8.62
C PHE A 148 2.60 -0.44 -9.22
N SER A 149 2.53 -0.53 -10.55
CA SER A 149 2.15 -1.76 -11.24
C SER A 149 3.13 -2.91 -10.96
N LYS A 150 4.42 -2.61 -10.84
CA LYS A 150 5.44 -3.60 -10.45
C LYS A 150 5.28 -4.02 -8.99
N ILE A 151 4.99 -3.08 -8.09
CA ILE A 151 4.70 -3.37 -6.67
C ILE A 151 3.50 -4.30 -6.55
N TRP A 152 2.37 -3.93 -7.16
CA TRP A 152 1.14 -4.73 -7.09
C TRP A 152 1.34 -6.15 -7.62
N ARG A 153 2.01 -6.30 -8.75
CA ARG A 153 2.35 -7.62 -9.32
C ARG A 153 3.30 -8.43 -8.43
N GLY A 154 4.22 -7.77 -7.73
CA GLY A 154 5.10 -8.40 -6.76
C GLY A 154 4.32 -8.90 -5.54
N LEU A 155 3.51 -8.05 -4.92
CA LEU A 155 2.64 -8.41 -3.79
C LEU A 155 1.70 -9.57 -4.15
N ARG A 156 1.16 -9.56 -5.37
CA ARG A 156 0.31 -10.65 -5.85
C ARG A 156 1.02 -12.00 -5.94
N LYS A 157 2.33 -12.05 -6.14
CA LYS A 157 3.07 -13.31 -6.12
C LYS A 157 3.11 -13.92 -4.73
N GLU A 158 3.18 -13.07 -3.71
CA GLU A 158 3.22 -13.47 -2.31
C GLU A 158 1.85 -13.92 -1.80
N ASN A 159 0.79 -13.18 -2.15
CA ASN A 159 -0.58 -13.51 -1.72
C ASN A 159 -1.61 -13.09 -2.79
N LYS A 160 -2.13 -14.07 -3.53
CA LYS A 160 -3.10 -13.82 -4.61
C LYS A 160 -4.51 -13.48 -4.12
N GLU A 161 -4.86 -13.86 -2.91
CA GLU A 161 -6.18 -13.59 -2.32
C GLU A 161 -6.26 -12.16 -1.80
N LEU A 162 -5.20 -11.69 -1.14
CA LEU A 162 -5.11 -10.32 -0.65
C LEU A 162 -4.83 -9.33 -1.79
N PHE A 163 -4.10 -9.74 -2.83
CA PHE A 163 -3.74 -8.91 -3.97
C PHE A 163 -4.26 -9.51 -5.29
N PRO A 164 -5.54 -9.31 -5.65
CA PRO A 164 -6.08 -9.78 -6.91
C PRO A 164 -5.46 -9.06 -8.12
N THR A 165 -5.86 -9.39 -9.34
CA THR A 165 -5.36 -8.69 -10.54
C THR A 165 -5.82 -7.24 -10.56
N GLU A 166 -5.02 -6.35 -11.17
CA GLU A 166 -5.39 -4.96 -11.33
C GLU A 166 -6.71 -4.77 -12.09
N SER A 167 -7.05 -5.68 -13.01
CA SER A 167 -8.33 -5.64 -13.71
C SER A 167 -9.50 -5.81 -12.75
N VAL A 168 -9.44 -6.75 -11.81
CA VAL A 168 -10.47 -6.95 -10.78
C VAL A 168 -10.63 -5.69 -9.93
N ILE A 169 -9.51 -5.09 -9.51
CA ILE A 169 -9.54 -3.84 -8.74
C ILE A 169 -10.24 -2.73 -9.56
N LYS A 170 -9.77 -2.49 -10.78
CA LYS A 170 -10.28 -1.43 -11.66
C LYS A 170 -11.74 -1.60 -12.06
N ASP A 171 -12.24 -2.83 -12.03
CA ASP A 171 -13.65 -3.13 -12.30
C ASP A 171 -14.57 -2.98 -11.08
N SER A 172 -14.03 -2.91 -9.87
CA SER A 172 -14.83 -2.76 -8.66
C SER A 172 -15.55 -1.39 -8.61
N ALA A 173 -16.73 -1.38 -7.98
CA ALA A 173 -17.49 -0.14 -7.80
C ALA A 173 -16.74 0.88 -6.92
N ILE A 174 -16.03 0.39 -5.90
CA ILE A 174 -15.25 1.23 -4.99
C ILE A 174 -14.12 1.94 -5.73
N TYR A 175 -13.37 1.21 -6.58
CA TYR A 175 -12.32 1.83 -7.37
C TYR A 175 -12.89 2.86 -8.36
N LYS A 176 -14.01 2.55 -9.02
CA LYS A 176 -14.66 3.46 -9.96
C LYS A 176 -15.20 4.74 -9.28
N ALA A 177 -15.49 4.69 -7.99
CA ALA A 177 -15.86 5.85 -7.17
C ALA A 177 -14.65 6.57 -6.56
N SER A 178 -13.45 6.01 -6.64
CA SER A 178 -12.23 6.57 -6.04
C SER A 178 -11.66 7.70 -6.91
N PRO A 179 -10.86 8.62 -6.32
CA PRO A 179 -10.17 9.67 -7.07
C PRO A 179 -9.11 9.13 -8.05
N LEU A 180 -8.75 7.85 -7.97
CA LEU A 180 -7.81 7.20 -8.89
C LEU A 180 -8.45 6.81 -10.23
N HIS A 181 -9.78 6.76 -10.29
CA HIS A 181 -10.49 6.40 -11.51
C HIS A 181 -10.49 7.58 -12.49
N LYS A 182 -9.82 7.40 -13.62
CA LYS A 182 -9.84 8.39 -14.73
C LYS A 182 -11.10 8.14 -15.57
N LEU A 183 -11.97 9.14 -15.60
CA LEU A 183 -13.13 9.12 -16.49
C LEU A 183 -12.70 9.16 -17.96
N THR A 184 -13.41 8.47 -18.81
CA THR A 184 -13.28 8.65 -20.25
C THR A 184 -13.79 10.02 -20.67
N LYS A 185 -13.35 10.57 -21.81
CA LYS A 185 -13.84 11.85 -22.34
C LYS A 185 -15.36 11.93 -22.42
N LYS A 186 -16.04 10.80 -22.72
CA LYS A 186 -17.50 10.74 -22.75
C LYS A 186 -18.12 10.84 -21.36
N GLN A 187 -17.52 10.19 -20.36
CA GLN A 187 -17.96 10.26 -18.97
C GLN A 187 -17.72 11.64 -18.36
N GLU A 188 -16.56 12.27 -18.67
CA GLU A 188 -16.28 13.66 -18.26
C GLU A 188 -17.34 14.62 -18.80
N LYS A 189 -17.63 14.53 -20.10
CA LYS A 189 -18.68 15.36 -20.71
C LYS A 189 -20.04 15.10 -20.10
N ALA A 190 -20.40 13.86 -19.80
CA ALA A 190 -21.66 13.52 -19.13
C ALA A 190 -21.72 14.12 -17.71
N ARG A 191 -20.63 14.01 -16.94
CA ARG A 191 -20.50 14.62 -15.62
C ARG A 191 -20.68 16.13 -15.67
N GLU A 192 -20.03 16.80 -16.60
CA GLU A 192 -20.14 18.26 -16.78
C GLU A 192 -21.58 18.69 -17.09
N LEU A 193 -22.25 17.96 -17.99
CA LEU A 193 -23.68 18.23 -18.33
C LEU A 193 -24.61 18.01 -17.13
N ILE A 194 -24.33 17.00 -16.28
CA ILE A 194 -25.12 16.77 -15.06
C ILE A 194 -24.90 17.91 -14.07
N ILE A 195 -23.65 18.31 -13.83
CA ILE A 195 -23.32 19.41 -12.91
C ILE A 195 -24.00 20.71 -13.39
N GLN A 196 -23.91 21.02 -14.68
CA GLN A 196 -24.53 22.21 -15.22
C GLN A 196 -26.07 22.20 -15.03
N LYS A 197 -26.72 21.09 -15.35
CA LYS A 197 -28.17 20.96 -15.16
C LYS A 197 -28.61 21.07 -13.70
N VAL A 198 -27.81 20.56 -12.77
CA VAL A 198 -28.10 20.69 -11.33
C VAL A 198 -27.89 22.14 -10.89
N SER A 199 -26.82 22.79 -11.37
CA SER A 199 -26.56 24.21 -11.07
C SER A 199 -27.63 25.15 -11.63
N ASP A 200 -28.15 24.85 -12.82
CA ASP A 200 -29.21 25.65 -13.48
C ASP A 200 -30.60 25.43 -12.82
N ALA A 201 -30.76 24.41 -11.98
CA ALA A 201 -32.01 24.07 -11.30
C ALA A 201 -32.07 24.54 -9.83
N LEU A 202 -30.96 25.10 -9.30
CA LEU A 202 -30.84 25.67 -7.95
C LEU A 202 -30.92 27.18 -7.97
#